data_be3f919d4eab6f808e005ccf6ac20b09
#
_entry.id   be3f919d4eab6f808e005ccf6ac20b09
#
_cell.length_a   1.000
_cell.length_b   1.000
_cell.length_c   1.000
_cell.angle_alpha   90.00
_cell.angle_beta   90.00
_cell.angle_gamma   90.00
#
_symmetry.space_group_name_H-M   'P 1'
#
loop_
_entity.id
_entity.type
_entity.pdbx_description
1 polymer ?
#
loop_
_entity_poly.entity_id
_entity_poly.type
_entity_poly.pdbx_seq_one_letter_code
_entity_poly.pdbx_strand_id
1 'polypeptide(L)'
;FLSSVKMTFQFQKYVDTFKRQGFSDFEINTALGTVIEKEYNSAFYDRKIKLKVGNIRNPSWVKRGISPYKMFLANYFKKMKLNRNPELLKELEEFKKLKNKISAVITTNYDLFLEKYIFPDDYTVFTRQHELFSKDSYNIAEIYKIHGSANDANTIMITEKDYDEFNESRKLFIAKLLILFSESPIIFMGYSFTDEDIQSIITDFLSCLTSDELENIEEHFIFISYKENQENLNEINRVITTKNGNDIPITEIATDNFLEVFKILNEITPGISPKKIRETKKIVKKIVDESASSPEAKSIIVGIDDLDQLDLSNKPLAVAIGYKESVLSSVGYGMLSDNQIFEDILYDNKNFNPTEMCMSRFKSIPTTRLLPVYKYFSKSEITPSEGSHLRKYIENHNSI
;
A
#
# COMPACT_ATOMS: atom_id res chain seq x y z
N PHE A 1 21.11 -5.45 -22.50
CA PHE A 1 21.77 -5.28 -21.20
C PHE A 1 23.28 -5.53 -21.29
N LEU A 2 23.74 -6.77 -21.54
CA LEU A 2 25.20 -7.09 -21.59
C LEU A 2 25.94 -6.33 -22.70
N SER A 3 25.29 -6.03 -23.81
CA SER A 3 25.83 -5.15 -24.87
C SER A 3 26.12 -3.74 -24.38
N SER A 4 25.33 -3.21 -23.43
CA SER A 4 25.53 -1.86 -22.89
C SER A 4 26.78 -1.75 -22.01
N VAL A 5 27.30 -2.86 -21.51
CA VAL A 5 28.55 -2.96 -20.75
C VAL A 5 29.70 -3.55 -21.55
N LYS A 6 29.51 -3.72 -22.87
CA LYS A 6 30.50 -4.29 -23.80
C LYS A 6 31.00 -5.69 -23.41
N MET A 7 30.14 -6.50 -22.83
CA MET A 7 30.40 -7.90 -22.53
C MET A 7 29.80 -8.79 -23.62
N THR A 8 30.58 -9.74 -24.11
CA THR A 8 30.09 -10.80 -24.98
C THR A 8 29.66 -11.97 -24.11
N PHE A 9 28.39 -12.34 -24.20
CA PHE A 9 27.82 -13.45 -23.46
C PHE A 9 27.17 -14.43 -24.42
N GLN A 10 27.52 -15.71 -24.28
CA GLN A 10 27.00 -16.77 -25.15
C GLN A 10 25.63 -17.28 -24.62
N PHE A 11 24.66 -16.40 -24.56
CA PHE A 11 23.33 -16.65 -23.98
C PHE A 11 22.72 -17.96 -24.49
N GLN A 12 22.61 -18.11 -25.81
CA GLN A 12 21.97 -19.29 -26.41
C GLN A 12 22.65 -20.59 -26.05
N LYS A 13 23.99 -20.61 -25.98
CA LYS A 13 24.75 -21.79 -25.59
C LYS A 13 24.41 -22.25 -24.18
N TYR A 14 24.27 -21.33 -23.23
CA TYR A 14 23.87 -21.66 -21.86
C TYR A 14 22.43 -22.16 -21.80
N VAL A 15 21.49 -21.48 -22.48
CA VAL A 15 20.10 -21.91 -22.57
C VAL A 15 20.00 -23.34 -23.11
N ASP A 16 20.68 -23.62 -24.23
CA ASP A 16 20.65 -24.95 -24.84
C ASP A 16 21.28 -26.01 -23.93
N THR A 17 22.30 -25.64 -23.16
CA THR A 17 22.93 -26.54 -22.19
C THR A 17 21.97 -26.89 -21.05
N PHE A 18 21.33 -25.89 -20.45
CA PHE A 18 20.40 -26.10 -19.35
C PHE A 18 19.14 -26.85 -19.81
N LYS A 19 18.63 -26.57 -21.01
CA LYS A 19 17.51 -27.34 -21.60
C LYS A 19 17.85 -28.82 -21.77
N ARG A 20 19.08 -29.14 -22.21
CA ARG A 20 19.54 -30.55 -22.31
C ARG A 20 19.67 -31.24 -20.96
N GLN A 21 19.88 -30.47 -19.89
CA GLN A 21 19.92 -30.97 -18.51
C GLN A 21 18.54 -31.14 -17.90
N GLY A 22 17.47 -30.77 -18.62
CA GLY A 22 16.08 -30.88 -18.17
C GLY A 22 15.60 -29.75 -17.27
N PHE A 23 16.34 -28.63 -17.24
CA PHE A 23 15.94 -27.47 -16.45
C PHE A 23 14.64 -26.85 -17.00
N SER A 24 13.77 -26.42 -16.10
CA SER A 24 12.61 -25.59 -16.40
C SER A 24 13.02 -24.19 -16.86
N ASP A 25 12.10 -23.45 -17.43
CA ASP A 25 12.35 -22.05 -17.81
C ASP A 25 12.71 -21.19 -16.59
N PHE A 26 12.14 -21.45 -15.41
CA PHE A 26 12.51 -20.79 -14.16
C PHE A 26 13.93 -21.13 -13.73
N GLU A 27 14.30 -22.42 -13.68
CA GLU A 27 15.65 -22.88 -13.35
C GLU A 27 16.69 -22.38 -14.37
N ILE A 28 16.34 -22.32 -15.67
CA ILE A 28 17.21 -21.72 -16.68
C ILE A 28 17.47 -20.24 -16.39
N ASN A 29 16.43 -19.47 -16.05
CA ASN A 29 16.59 -18.05 -15.80
C ASN A 29 17.44 -17.77 -14.56
N THR A 30 17.29 -18.53 -13.49
CA THR A 30 18.07 -18.38 -12.24
C THR A 30 19.51 -18.82 -12.44
N ALA A 31 19.74 -19.93 -13.15
CA ALA A 31 21.07 -20.40 -13.53
C ALA A 31 21.80 -19.40 -14.44
N LEU A 32 21.11 -18.83 -15.43
CA LEU A 32 21.64 -17.73 -16.26
C LEU A 32 22.01 -16.51 -15.41
N GLY A 33 21.17 -16.14 -14.45
CA GLY A 33 21.43 -15.07 -13.49
C GLY A 33 22.74 -15.33 -12.73
N THR A 34 22.95 -16.55 -12.27
CA THR A 34 24.18 -17.00 -11.55
C THR A 34 25.42 -16.89 -12.44
N VAL A 35 25.35 -17.37 -13.69
CA VAL A 35 26.48 -17.29 -14.63
C VAL A 35 26.80 -15.83 -14.98
N ILE A 36 25.79 -15.03 -15.28
CA ILE A 36 25.96 -13.59 -15.62
C ILE A 36 26.58 -12.83 -14.44
N GLU A 37 26.08 -13.05 -13.24
CA GLU A 37 26.66 -12.42 -12.04
C GLU A 37 28.13 -12.76 -11.89
N LYS A 38 28.49 -14.03 -12.00
CA LYS A 38 29.88 -14.49 -11.89
C LYS A 38 30.79 -13.85 -12.93
N GLU A 39 30.37 -13.84 -14.19
CA GLU A 39 31.14 -13.22 -15.28
C GLU A 39 31.26 -11.70 -15.12
N TYR A 40 30.18 -11.03 -14.75
CA TYR A 40 30.16 -9.59 -14.54
C TYR A 40 31.09 -9.19 -13.38
N ASN A 41 30.97 -9.89 -12.26
CA ASN A 41 31.78 -9.62 -11.06
C ASN A 41 33.27 -9.85 -11.34
N SER A 42 33.63 -10.94 -12.06
CA SER A 42 35.02 -11.18 -12.48
C SER A 42 35.52 -10.02 -13.36
N ALA A 43 34.79 -9.64 -14.38
CA ALA A 43 35.16 -8.54 -15.28
C ALA A 43 35.30 -7.20 -14.54
N PHE A 44 34.51 -6.96 -13.51
CA PHE A 44 34.59 -5.78 -12.65
C PHE A 44 35.89 -5.79 -11.81
N TYR A 45 36.19 -6.89 -11.13
CA TYR A 45 37.39 -7.02 -10.30
C TYR A 45 38.65 -7.03 -11.15
N ASP A 46 38.63 -7.62 -12.35
CA ASP A 46 39.69 -7.55 -13.35
C ASP A 46 39.85 -6.16 -13.99
N ARG A 47 39.03 -5.17 -13.62
CA ARG A 47 39.00 -3.82 -14.17
C ARG A 47 38.71 -3.74 -15.67
N LYS A 48 38.13 -4.79 -16.26
CA LYS A 48 37.68 -4.82 -17.67
C LYS A 48 36.45 -3.97 -17.90
N ILE A 49 35.60 -3.82 -16.88
CA ILE A 49 34.42 -2.96 -16.89
C ILE A 49 34.46 -1.95 -15.75
N LYS A 50 33.76 -0.82 -15.93
CA LYS A 50 33.65 0.22 -14.91
C LYS A 50 32.19 0.43 -14.54
N LEU A 51 31.88 0.34 -13.27
CA LEU A 51 30.58 0.66 -12.73
C LEU A 51 30.57 2.10 -12.20
N LYS A 52 29.77 2.96 -12.83
CA LYS A 52 29.60 4.35 -12.39
C LYS A 52 28.47 4.43 -11.36
N VAL A 53 28.79 4.27 -10.08
CA VAL A 53 27.87 4.44 -8.96
C VAL A 53 28.57 5.28 -7.90
N GLY A 54 28.13 6.52 -7.74
CA GLY A 54 28.67 7.44 -6.74
C GLY A 54 30.16 7.81 -6.96
N ASN A 55 30.83 8.25 -5.90
CA ASN A 55 32.27 8.60 -5.94
C ASN A 55 33.16 7.34 -5.97
N ILE A 56 33.90 7.15 -7.04
CA ILE A 56 34.37 5.85 -7.58
C ILE A 56 35.67 5.33 -6.95
N ARG A 57 36.40 6.08 -6.12
CA ARG A 57 37.76 5.67 -5.69
C ARG A 57 37.79 4.54 -4.66
N ASN A 58 36.75 4.34 -3.87
CA ASN A 58 36.57 3.20 -2.96
C ASN A 58 35.10 3.10 -2.56
N PRO A 59 34.26 2.45 -3.37
CA PRO A 59 32.84 2.42 -3.07
C PRO A 59 32.59 1.65 -1.79
N SER A 60 31.97 2.30 -0.80
CA SER A 60 31.65 1.69 0.50
C SER A 60 30.82 0.40 0.38
N TRP A 61 30.09 0.27 -0.73
CA TRP A 61 29.29 -0.90 -1.04
C TRP A 61 30.14 -2.14 -1.35
N VAL A 62 31.32 -2.01 -2.01
CA VAL A 62 32.27 -3.13 -2.22
C VAL A 62 32.78 -3.65 -0.88
N LYS A 63 33.09 -2.75 0.06
CA LYS A 63 33.53 -3.15 1.41
C LYS A 63 32.44 -3.89 2.19
N ARG A 64 31.18 -3.64 1.87
CA ARG A 64 30.01 -4.34 2.45
C ARG A 64 29.68 -5.66 1.74
N GLY A 65 30.49 -6.10 0.78
CA GLY A 65 30.29 -7.36 0.07
C GLY A 65 29.14 -7.34 -0.93
N ILE A 66 28.65 -6.15 -1.34
CA ILE A 66 27.57 -6.06 -2.33
C ILE A 66 28.10 -6.46 -3.70
N SER A 67 27.39 -7.35 -4.38
CA SER A 67 27.72 -7.79 -5.73
C SER A 67 27.76 -6.62 -6.71
N PRO A 68 28.87 -6.43 -7.48
CA PRO A 68 28.93 -5.45 -8.55
C PRO A 68 27.79 -5.57 -9.56
N TYR A 69 27.38 -6.78 -9.89
CA TYR A 69 26.27 -7.05 -10.80
C TYR A 69 24.95 -6.55 -10.22
N LYS A 70 24.62 -6.91 -8.98
CA LYS A 70 23.39 -6.43 -8.32
C LYS A 70 23.39 -4.90 -8.15
N MET A 71 24.53 -4.29 -7.88
CA MET A 71 24.66 -2.84 -7.84
C MET A 71 24.43 -2.20 -9.22
N PHE A 72 24.89 -2.84 -10.27
CA PHE A 72 24.62 -2.40 -11.64
C PHE A 72 23.13 -2.47 -11.95
N LEU A 73 22.45 -3.58 -11.63
CA LEU A 73 21.03 -3.76 -11.81
C LEU A 73 20.22 -2.71 -11.04
N ALA A 74 20.53 -2.52 -9.75
CA ALA A 74 19.88 -1.50 -8.94
C ALA A 74 19.99 -0.12 -9.56
N ASN A 75 21.17 0.27 -10.04
CA ASN A 75 21.41 1.56 -10.69
C ASN A 75 20.71 1.68 -12.05
N TYR A 76 20.58 0.58 -12.78
CA TYR A 76 19.83 0.53 -14.04
C TYR A 76 18.35 0.79 -13.80
N PHE A 77 17.73 0.01 -12.91
CA PHE A 77 16.30 0.15 -12.59
C PHE A 77 15.94 1.48 -11.94
N LYS A 78 16.81 2.05 -11.10
CA LYS A 78 16.61 3.41 -10.53
C LYS A 78 16.51 4.50 -11.59
N LYS A 79 17.20 4.33 -12.72
CA LYS A 79 17.27 5.31 -13.81
C LYS A 79 16.22 5.12 -14.88
N MET A 80 15.40 4.08 -14.77
CA MET A 80 14.28 3.87 -15.70
C MET A 80 13.34 5.07 -15.66
N LYS A 81 12.91 5.48 -16.84
CA LYS A 81 12.01 6.61 -17.04
C LYS A 81 10.71 6.09 -17.64
N LEU A 82 9.62 6.81 -17.36
CA LEU A 82 8.35 6.53 -18.00
C LEU A 82 8.44 6.65 -19.52
N ASN A 83 7.77 5.73 -20.21
CA ASN A 83 7.45 5.91 -21.61
C ASN A 83 6.48 7.09 -21.75
N ARG A 84 6.77 8.00 -22.68
CA ARG A 84 5.95 9.19 -22.93
C ARG A 84 4.95 9.03 -24.07
N ASN A 85 4.65 7.78 -24.45
CA ASN A 85 3.57 7.53 -25.39
C ASN A 85 2.25 8.07 -24.79
N PRO A 86 1.48 8.90 -25.51
CA PRO A 86 0.25 9.50 -25.00
C PRO A 86 -0.81 8.46 -24.55
N GLU A 87 -0.89 7.31 -25.22
CA GLU A 87 -1.83 6.24 -24.87
C GLU A 87 -1.45 5.60 -23.53
N LEU A 88 -0.17 5.24 -23.35
CA LEU A 88 0.33 4.70 -22.10
C LEU A 88 0.22 5.71 -20.94
N LEU A 89 0.31 7.01 -21.24
CA LEU A 89 0.09 8.03 -20.19
C LEU A 89 -1.38 8.10 -19.77
N LYS A 90 -2.34 7.86 -20.67
CA LYS A 90 -3.77 7.76 -20.29
C LYS A 90 -4.03 6.56 -19.41
N GLU A 91 -3.46 5.39 -19.75
CA GLU A 91 -3.53 4.20 -18.89
C GLU A 91 -2.93 4.47 -17.51
N LEU A 92 -1.77 5.13 -17.47
CA LEU A 92 -1.11 5.49 -16.22
C LEU A 92 -1.98 6.41 -15.34
N GLU A 93 -2.66 7.39 -15.93
CA GLU A 93 -3.55 8.28 -15.16
C GLU A 93 -4.76 7.52 -14.59
N GLU A 94 -5.34 6.58 -15.32
CA GLU A 94 -6.40 5.72 -14.78
C GLU A 94 -5.85 4.78 -13.68
N PHE A 95 -4.67 4.20 -13.88
CA PHE A 95 -4.03 3.36 -12.85
C PHE A 95 -3.76 4.13 -11.55
N LYS A 96 -3.30 5.36 -11.62
CA LYS A 96 -3.06 6.22 -10.44
C LYS A 96 -4.31 6.43 -9.59
N LYS A 97 -5.50 6.48 -10.18
CA LYS A 97 -6.75 6.64 -9.43
C LYS A 97 -7.03 5.45 -8.50
N LEU A 98 -6.51 4.25 -8.84
CA LEU A 98 -6.68 3.04 -8.04
C LEU A 98 -5.95 3.11 -6.68
N LYS A 99 -5.04 4.04 -6.46
CA LYS A 99 -4.31 4.18 -5.19
C LYS A 99 -5.22 4.28 -3.95
N ASN A 100 -6.44 4.79 -4.12
CA ASN A 100 -7.39 4.90 -3.03
C ASN A 100 -8.30 3.67 -2.86
N LYS A 101 -8.06 2.60 -3.65
CA LYS A 101 -8.92 1.42 -3.72
C LYS A 101 -8.17 0.11 -3.46
N ILE A 102 -6.87 0.07 -3.76
CA ILE A 102 -6.03 -1.11 -3.61
C ILE A 102 -5.55 -1.20 -2.16
N SER A 103 -5.84 -2.32 -1.49
CA SER A 103 -5.42 -2.53 -0.09
C SER A 103 -3.92 -2.77 0.04
N ALA A 104 -3.36 -3.59 -0.84
CA ALA A 104 -1.94 -3.91 -0.86
C ALA A 104 -1.48 -4.23 -2.29
N VAL A 105 -0.18 -4.11 -2.53
CA VAL A 105 0.46 -4.50 -3.79
C VAL A 105 1.60 -5.46 -3.50
N ILE A 106 1.62 -6.58 -4.24
CA ILE A 106 2.71 -7.55 -4.22
C ILE A 106 3.40 -7.47 -5.58
N THR A 107 4.72 -7.34 -5.61
CA THR A 107 5.45 -7.24 -6.87
C THR A 107 6.79 -7.97 -6.81
N THR A 108 7.14 -8.59 -7.92
CA THR A 108 8.46 -9.18 -8.17
C THR A 108 9.42 -8.20 -8.86
N ASN A 109 8.93 -7.03 -9.29
CA ASN A 109 9.73 -6.03 -10.01
C ASN A 109 10.70 -5.29 -9.10
N TYR A 110 11.92 -5.06 -9.58
CA TYR A 110 12.96 -4.32 -8.85
C TYR A 110 12.85 -2.80 -8.98
N ASP A 111 12.21 -2.30 -10.06
CA ASP A 111 12.11 -0.88 -10.34
C ASP A 111 11.31 -0.13 -9.26
N LEU A 112 11.25 1.19 -9.39
CA LEU A 112 10.58 2.08 -8.45
C LEU A 112 9.32 2.71 -9.07
N PHE A 113 8.71 2.05 -10.04
CA PHE A 113 7.55 2.58 -10.75
C PHE A 113 6.36 2.81 -9.82
N LEU A 114 6.03 1.81 -9.02
CA LEU A 114 4.90 1.87 -8.09
C LEU A 114 5.09 2.99 -7.07
N GLU A 115 6.27 3.04 -6.44
CA GLU A 115 6.58 4.01 -5.38
C GLU A 115 6.68 5.45 -5.90
N LYS A 116 7.14 5.64 -7.15
CA LYS A 116 7.33 6.98 -7.71
C LYS A 116 6.11 7.56 -8.39
N TYR A 117 5.30 6.70 -9.01
CA TYR A 117 4.30 7.18 -9.96
C TYR A 117 2.87 6.81 -9.58
N ILE A 118 2.65 5.72 -8.85
CA ILE A 118 1.32 5.22 -8.49
C ILE A 118 0.98 5.55 -7.03
N PHE A 119 1.88 5.21 -6.09
CA PHE A 119 1.67 5.32 -4.65
C PHE A 119 2.72 6.20 -3.95
N PRO A 120 3.01 7.42 -4.45
CA PRO A 120 4.02 8.26 -3.83
C PRO A 120 3.59 8.62 -2.41
N ASP A 121 4.42 8.26 -1.42
CA ASP A 121 4.27 8.57 0.01
C ASP A 121 2.96 8.08 0.67
N ASP A 122 2.13 7.32 -0.05
CA ASP A 122 0.85 6.83 0.45
C ASP A 122 0.95 5.41 1.02
N TYR A 123 1.94 4.61 0.55
CA TYR A 123 2.10 3.20 0.90
C TYR A 123 3.45 2.94 1.55
N THR A 124 3.46 2.04 2.54
CA THR A 124 4.72 1.57 3.16
C THR A 124 5.30 0.43 2.35
N VAL A 125 6.57 0.56 1.95
CA VAL A 125 7.27 -0.45 1.15
C VAL A 125 8.02 -1.42 2.05
N PHE A 126 7.81 -2.71 1.85
CA PHE A 126 8.51 -3.82 2.47
C PHE A 126 9.32 -4.57 1.42
N THR A 127 10.62 -4.70 1.68
CA THR A 127 11.57 -5.36 0.76
C THR A 127 12.24 -6.56 1.42
N ARG A 128 12.35 -6.53 2.75
CA ARG A 128 12.99 -7.57 3.56
C ARG A 128 12.01 -8.08 4.61
N GLN A 129 12.02 -9.38 4.87
CA GLN A 129 11.07 -9.96 5.81
C GLN A 129 11.24 -9.45 7.25
N HIS A 130 12.47 -9.08 7.71
CA HIS A 130 12.65 -8.48 9.04
C HIS A 130 11.99 -7.09 9.16
N GLU A 131 11.73 -6.41 8.04
CA GLU A 131 11.02 -5.12 8.03
C GLU A 131 9.56 -5.30 8.45
N LEU A 132 8.95 -6.47 8.23
CA LEU A 132 7.61 -6.79 8.72
C LEU A 132 7.52 -6.77 10.24
N PHE A 133 8.65 -7.00 10.91
CA PHE A 133 8.75 -6.92 12.36
C PHE A 133 9.18 -5.53 12.85
N SER A 134 10.11 -4.88 12.15
CA SER A 134 10.70 -3.60 12.55
C SER A 134 9.91 -2.37 12.13
N LYS A 135 9.10 -2.48 11.06
CA LYS A 135 8.18 -1.44 10.60
C LYS A 135 6.76 -1.81 11.01
N ASP A 136 5.96 -0.82 11.35
CA ASP A 136 4.54 -1.05 11.63
C ASP A 136 3.81 -1.51 10.36
N SER A 137 3.44 -2.79 10.33
CA SER A 137 2.63 -3.39 9.29
C SER A 137 1.18 -3.50 9.75
N TYR A 138 0.25 -3.03 8.92
CA TYR A 138 -1.19 -2.96 9.23
C TYR A 138 -2.06 -3.74 8.25
N ASN A 139 -1.48 -4.50 7.32
CA ASN A 139 -2.13 -5.21 6.22
C ASN A 139 -2.89 -4.29 5.23
N ILE A 140 -2.56 -2.99 5.21
CA ILE A 140 -3.26 -2.05 4.36
C ILE A 140 -2.36 -0.87 3.98
N ALA A 141 -2.51 -0.37 2.76
CA ALA A 141 -1.63 0.63 2.14
C ALA A 141 -0.16 0.22 2.22
N GLU A 142 0.15 -0.97 1.69
CA GLU A 142 1.48 -1.59 1.75
C GLU A 142 1.90 -2.14 0.38
N ILE A 143 3.20 -2.03 0.07
CA ILE A 143 3.82 -2.61 -1.13
C ILE A 143 4.85 -3.63 -0.67
N TYR A 144 4.72 -4.86 -1.15
CA TYR A 144 5.62 -5.97 -0.86
C TYR A 144 6.47 -6.29 -2.09
N LYS A 145 7.75 -5.93 -2.04
CA LYS A 145 8.73 -6.21 -3.11
C LYS A 145 9.47 -7.50 -2.77
N ILE A 146 8.85 -8.62 -3.09
CA ILE A 146 9.29 -9.95 -2.62
C ILE A 146 10.61 -10.42 -3.25
N HIS A 147 10.94 -9.94 -4.45
CA HIS A 147 12.23 -10.23 -5.10
C HIS A 147 13.26 -9.10 -4.93
N GLY A 148 12.98 -8.15 -4.04
CA GLY A 148 13.89 -7.06 -3.75
C GLY A 148 13.59 -5.75 -4.48
N SER A 149 14.44 -4.75 -4.29
CA SER A 149 14.24 -3.39 -4.79
C SER A 149 15.54 -2.76 -5.29
N ALA A 150 15.43 -1.98 -6.36
CA ALA A 150 16.52 -1.15 -6.83
C ALA A 150 17.03 -0.16 -5.77
N ASN A 151 16.28 0.13 -4.71
CA ASN A 151 16.74 0.96 -3.61
C ASN A 151 17.82 0.30 -2.76
N ASP A 152 17.83 -1.03 -2.70
CA ASP A 152 18.83 -1.79 -1.99
C ASP A 152 19.31 -2.99 -2.83
N ALA A 153 20.48 -2.87 -3.44
CA ALA A 153 21.05 -3.88 -4.32
C ALA A 153 21.20 -5.27 -3.68
N ASN A 154 21.37 -5.32 -2.36
CA ASN A 154 21.48 -6.60 -1.63
C ASN A 154 20.18 -7.39 -1.58
N THR A 155 19.05 -6.75 -1.87
CA THR A 155 17.75 -7.41 -1.83
C THR A 155 17.37 -8.03 -3.18
N ILE A 156 18.08 -7.68 -4.25
CA ILE A 156 17.79 -8.16 -5.61
C ILE A 156 18.04 -9.66 -5.70
N MET A 157 16.98 -10.41 -5.99
CA MET A 157 17.00 -11.85 -6.19
C MET A 157 17.07 -12.16 -7.69
N ILE A 158 18.15 -12.79 -8.13
CA ILE A 158 18.35 -13.11 -9.55
C ILE A 158 19.18 -14.39 -9.78
N THR A 159 19.87 -14.88 -8.78
CA THR A 159 20.70 -16.10 -8.85
C THR A 159 20.01 -17.26 -8.16
N GLU A 160 20.40 -18.51 -8.50
CA GLU A 160 19.94 -19.70 -7.80
C GLU A 160 20.12 -19.57 -6.29
N LYS A 161 21.29 -19.11 -5.86
CA LYS A 161 21.59 -18.89 -4.44
C LYS A 161 20.60 -17.90 -3.78
N ASP A 162 20.20 -16.83 -4.46
CA ASP A 162 19.25 -15.85 -3.90
C ASP A 162 17.89 -16.50 -3.66
N TYR A 163 17.44 -17.34 -4.59
CA TYR A 163 16.18 -18.06 -4.46
C TYR A 163 16.25 -19.14 -3.38
N ASP A 164 17.37 -19.87 -3.26
CA ASP A 164 17.57 -20.85 -2.19
C ASP A 164 17.52 -20.18 -0.81
N GLU A 165 18.28 -19.08 -0.63
CA GLU A 165 18.28 -18.30 0.62
C GLU A 165 16.89 -17.73 0.93
N PHE A 166 16.16 -17.27 -0.07
CA PHE A 166 14.79 -16.81 0.09
C PHE A 166 13.87 -17.94 0.51
N ASN A 167 13.95 -19.09 -0.14
CA ASN A 167 13.11 -20.26 0.18
C ASN A 167 13.33 -20.77 1.61
N GLU A 168 14.55 -20.73 2.12
CA GLU A 168 14.87 -21.11 3.50
C GLU A 168 14.35 -20.08 4.52
N SER A 169 14.35 -18.79 4.18
CA SER A 169 14.12 -17.70 5.13
C SER A 169 12.76 -16.99 4.99
N ARG A 170 11.94 -17.30 3.96
CA ARG A 170 10.74 -16.53 3.57
C ARG A 170 9.50 -16.67 4.45
N LYS A 171 9.55 -17.40 5.56
CA LYS A 171 8.38 -17.78 6.38
C LYS A 171 7.47 -16.60 6.77
N LEU A 172 8.05 -15.44 7.13
CA LEU A 172 7.26 -14.27 7.49
C LEU A 172 6.58 -13.62 6.28
N PHE A 173 7.24 -13.59 5.12
CA PHE A 173 6.60 -13.11 3.89
C PHE A 173 5.46 -14.02 3.45
N ILE A 174 5.67 -15.34 3.46
CA ILE A 174 4.62 -16.31 3.12
C ILE A 174 3.42 -16.12 4.03
N ALA A 175 3.61 -16.12 5.35
CA ALA A 175 2.53 -15.91 6.30
C ALA A 175 1.77 -14.61 6.03
N LYS A 176 2.50 -13.54 5.69
CA LYS A 176 1.92 -12.26 5.35
C LYS A 176 1.09 -12.30 4.07
N LEU A 177 1.59 -12.97 3.01
CA LEU A 177 0.89 -13.11 1.75
C LEU A 177 -0.38 -13.96 1.90
N LEU A 178 -0.32 -15.05 2.68
CA LEU A 178 -1.48 -15.89 2.99
C LEU A 178 -2.60 -15.08 3.67
N ILE A 179 -2.24 -14.21 4.63
CA ILE A 179 -3.21 -13.31 5.28
C ILE A 179 -3.82 -12.35 4.24
N LEU A 180 -3.01 -11.72 3.39
CA LEU A 180 -3.51 -10.82 2.35
C LEU A 180 -4.43 -11.55 1.37
N PHE A 181 -4.09 -12.78 1.00
CA PHE A 181 -4.91 -13.61 0.12
C PHE A 181 -6.26 -13.96 0.76
N SER A 182 -6.32 -14.18 2.08
CA SER A 182 -7.58 -14.45 2.77
C SER A 182 -8.46 -13.19 2.96
N GLU A 183 -7.87 -12.01 2.96
CA GLU A 183 -8.59 -10.76 3.24
C GLU A 183 -9.25 -10.14 2.00
N SER A 184 -8.77 -10.43 0.78
CA SER A 184 -9.23 -9.74 -0.45
C SER A 184 -8.98 -10.55 -1.71
N PRO A 185 -9.82 -10.41 -2.75
CA PRO A 185 -9.53 -10.95 -4.08
C PRO A 185 -8.20 -10.43 -4.63
N ILE A 186 -7.51 -11.27 -5.39
CA ILE A 186 -6.19 -10.99 -5.94
C ILE A 186 -6.28 -10.78 -7.43
N ILE A 187 -5.78 -9.64 -7.91
CA ILE A 187 -5.69 -9.33 -9.33
C ILE A 187 -4.23 -9.43 -9.78
N PHE A 188 -3.93 -10.39 -10.62
CA PHE A 188 -2.61 -10.55 -11.24
C PHE A 188 -2.54 -9.75 -12.53
N MET A 189 -1.53 -8.87 -12.66
CA MET A 189 -1.30 -8.07 -13.87
C MET A 189 0.16 -8.13 -14.29
N GLY A 190 0.40 -8.32 -15.60
CA GLY A 190 1.75 -8.38 -16.15
C GLY A 190 2.58 -9.56 -15.62
N TYR A 191 1.92 -10.60 -15.17
CA TYR A 191 2.51 -11.78 -14.56
C TYR A 191 2.26 -13.01 -15.42
N SER A 192 3.30 -13.78 -15.73
CA SER A 192 3.20 -14.94 -16.63
C SER A 192 2.87 -16.25 -15.95
N PHE A 193 2.66 -16.25 -14.64
CA PHE A 193 2.44 -17.44 -13.81
C PHE A 193 3.56 -18.51 -13.93
N THR A 194 4.77 -18.09 -14.33
CA THR A 194 5.93 -18.97 -14.44
C THR A 194 6.80 -18.99 -13.19
N ASP A 195 6.52 -18.12 -12.22
CA ASP A 195 7.22 -18.03 -10.95
C ASP A 195 6.73 -19.12 -10.00
N GLU A 196 7.57 -20.12 -9.79
CA GLU A 196 7.25 -21.28 -8.98
C GLU A 196 7.03 -20.94 -7.50
N ASP A 197 7.67 -19.88 -7.00
CA ASP A 197 7.48 -19.43 -5.62
C ASP A 197 6.07 -18.92 -5.37
N ILE A 198 5.54 -18.12 -6.31
CA ILE A 198 4.14 -17.62 -6.21
C ILE A 198 3.15 -18.76 -6.41
N GLN A 199 3.40 -19.68 -7.35
CA GLN A 199 2.58 -20.88 -7.49
C GLN A 199 2.51 -21.69 -6.19
N SER A 200 3.67 -21.87 -5.52
CA SER A 200 3.73 -22.56 -4.23
C SER A 200 2.90 -21.85 -3.16
N ILE A 201 3.00 -20.53 -3.06
CA ILE A 201 2.25 -19.74 -2.06
C ILE A 201 0.74 -19.83 -2.32
N ILE A 202 0.30 -19.76 -3.57
CA ILE A 202 -1.11 -19.93 -3.92
C ILE A 202 -1.58 -21.37 -3.60
N THR A 203 -0.77 -22.36 -3.90
CA THR A 203 -1.07 -23.76 -3.56
C THR A 203 -1.18 -23.95 -2.05
N ASP A 204 -0.26 -23.37 -1.28
CA ASP A 204 -0.31 -23.39 0.18
C ASP A 204 -1.60 -22.74 0.70
N PHE A 205 -2.00 -21.60 0.11
CA PHE A 205 -3.26 -20.93 0.44
C PHE A 205 -4.47 -21.84 0.16
N LEU A 206 -4.57 -22.40 -1.04
CA LEU A 206 -5.66 -23.30 -1.42
C LEU A 206 -5.74 -24.54 -0.52
N SER A 207 -4.60 -25.04 -0.05
CA SER A 207 -4.55 -26.19 0.87
C SER A 207 -5.13 -25.89 2.26
N CYS A 208 -5.29 -24.62 2.61
CA CYS A 208 -5.88 -24.19 3.88
C CYS A 208 -7.41 -24.09 3.81
N LEU A 209 -8.01 -24.17 2.63
CA LEU A 209 -9.43 -23.97 2.39
C LEU A 209 -10.22 -25.29 2.47
N THR A 210 -11.46 -25.19 2.88
CA THR A 210 -12.43 -26.30 2.86
C THR A 210 -12.97 -26.49 1.44
N SER A 211 -13.63 -27.64 1.19
CA SER A 211 -14.26 -27.92 -0.11
C SER A 211 -15.31 -26.87 -0.49
N ASP A 212 -16.08 -26.38 0.47
CA ASP A 212 -17.12 -25.36 0.24
C ASP A 212 -16.52 -24.01 -0.13
N GLU A 213 -15.36 -23.65 0.47
CA GLU A 213 -14.63 -22.40 0.16
C GLU A 213 -13.94 -22.45 -1.20
N LEU A 214 -13.66 -23.65 -1.70
CA LEU A 214 -13.05 -23.83 -3.03
C LEU A 214 -14.07 -23.75 -4.19
N GLU A 215 -15.39 -23.82 -3.92
CA GLU A 215 -16.41 -23.86 -4.98
C GLU A 215 -16.44 -22.62 -5.88
N ASN A 216 -16.04 -21.44 -5.38
CA ASN A 216 -16.01 -20.19 -6.16
C ASN A 216 -14.65 -19.48 -6.06
N ILE A 217 -13.60 -20.26 -5.84
CA ILE A 217 -12.27 -19.71 -5.62
C ILE A 217 -11.69 -19.00 -6.87
N GLU A 218 -12.19 -19.33 -8.06
CA GLU A 218 -11.81 -18.67 -9.30
C GLU A 218 -12.20 -17.18 -9.33
N GLU A 219 -13.25 -16.78 -8.61
CA GLU A 219 -13.62 -15.36 -8.45
C GLU A 219 -12.63 -14.61 -7.54
N HIS A 220 -11.86 -15.34 -6.73
CA HIS A 220 -10.86 -14.79 -5.84
C HIS A 220 -9.52 -14.51 -6.55
N PHE A 221 -9.21 -15.24 -7.61
CA PHE A 221 -7.99 -15.13 -8.38
C PHE A 221 -8.27 -14.66 -9.81
N ILE A 222 -8.15 -13.35 -10.02
CA ILE A 222 -8.40 -12.70 -11.31
C ILE A 222 -7.08 -12.46 -12.04
N PHE A 223 -6.96 -12.95 -13.25
CA PHE A 223 -5.76 -12.88 -14.07
C PHE A 223 -5.97 -11.97 -15.28
N ILE A 224 -5.29 -10.82 -15.33
CA ILE A 224 -5.31 -9.94 -16.50
C ILE A 224 -4.13 -10.31 -17.39
N SER A 225 -4.40 -11.04 -18.48
CA SER A 225 -3.39 -11.45 -19.44
C SER A 225 -3.37 -10.54 -20.66
N TYR A 226 -2.15 -10.15 -21.11
CA TYR A 226 -2.00 -9.41 -22.36
C TYR A 226 -2.25 -10.31 -23.56
N LYS A 227 -3.17 -9.89 -24.42
CA LYS A 227 -3.44 -10.56 -25.69
C LYS A 227 -3.59 -9.54 -26.80
N GLU A 228 -2.62 -9.51 -27.69
CA GLU A 228 -2.54 -8.57 -28.81
C GLU A 228 -3.79 -8.63 -29.69
N ASN A 229 -4.30 -7.47 -30.11
CA ASN A 229 -5.52 -7.28 -30.89
C ASN A 229 -6.81 -7.81 -30.22
N GLN A 230 -6.84 -7.86 -28.92
CA GLN A 230 -8.01 -8.22 -28.11
C GLN A 230 -8.47 -7.02 -27.30
N GLU A 231 -9.23 -6.10 -27.92
CA GLU A 231 -9.71 -4.87 -27.25
C GLU A 231 -10.81 -5.15 -26.21
N ASN A 232 -11.64 -6.19 -26.46
CA ASN A 232 -12.70 -6.57 -25.54
C ASN A 232 -12.15 -7.37 -24.35
N LEU A 233 -12.75 -7.17 -23.20
CA LEU A 233 -12.45 -7.93 -21.99
C LEU A 233 -13.14 -9.31 -22.10
N ASN A 234 -12.39 -10.32 -22.49
CA ASN A 234 -12.88 -11.69 -22.54
C ASN A 234 -12.59 -12.40 -21.24
N GLU A 235 -13.65 -12.67 -20.50
CA GLU A 235 -13.61 -13.40 -19.23
C GLU A 235 -13.81 -14.90 -19.49
N ILE A 236 -12.91 -15.72 -18.98
CA ILE A 236 -12.97 -17.18 -19.06
C ILE A 236 -12.45 -17.80 -17.75
N ASN A 237 -13.17 -18.81 -17.24
CA ASN A 237 -12.68 -19.60 -16.12
C ASN A 237 -11.65 -20.62 -16.65
N ARG A 238 -10.50 -20.66 -16.01
CA ARG A 238 -9.38 -21.57 -16.35
C ARG A 238 -8.83 -22.25 -15.11
N VAL A 239 -8.19 -23.38 -15.36
CA VAL A 239 -7.39 -24.08 -14.37
C VAL A 239 -5.93 -24.03 -14.82
N ILE A 240 -5.05 -23.56 -13.95
CA ILE A 240 -3.60 -23.59 -14.16
C ILE A 240 -3.04 -24.75 -13.35
N THR A 241 -2.52 -25.77 -14.02
CA THR A 241 -1.84 -26.89 -13.37
C THR A 241 -0.39 -26.50 -13.08
N THR A 242 -0.01 -26.53 -11.80
CA THR A 242 1.38 -26.29 -11.38
C THR A 242 2.29 -27.48 -11.74
N LYS A 243 3.61 -27.27 -11.67
CA LYS A 243 4.57 -28.38 -11.88
C LYS A 243 4.36 -29.56 -10.93
N ASN A 244 3.91 -29.29 -9.72
CA ASN A 244 3.65 -30.31 -8.70
C ASN A 244 2.30 -31.02 -8.90
N GLY A 245 1.59 -30.72 -10.01
CA GLY A 245 0.32 -31.33 -10.35
C GLY A 245 -0.87 -30.75 -9.56
N ASN A 246 -0.70 -29.62 -8.88
CA ASN A 246 -1.81 -28.94 -8.20
C ASN A 246 -2.54 -28.03 -9.19
N ASP A 247 -3.84 -28.06 -9.16
CA ASP A 247 -4.71 -27.25 -9.98
C ASP A 247 -5.12 -25.97 -9.25
N ILE A 248 -4.94 -24.82 -9.92
CA ILE A 248 -5.31 -23.49 -9.43
C ILE A 248 -6.43 -22.96 -10.33
N PRO A 249 -7.68 -22.92 -9.87
CA PRO A 249 -8.77 -22.28 -10.61
C PRO A 249 -8.59 -20.76 -10.58
N ILE A 250 -8.80 -20.12 -11.72
CA ILE A 250 -8.69 -18.68 -11.90
C ILE A 250 -9.75 -18.16 -12.86
N THR A 251 -10.10 -16.89 -12.73
CA THR A 251 -10.77 -16.12 -13.77
C THR A 251 -9.73 -15.37 -14.60
N GLU A 252 -9.60 -15.70 -15.90
CA GLU A 252 -8.70 -14.98 -16.80
C GLU A 252 -9.48 -13.95 -17.63
N ILE A 253 -8.96 -12.72 -17.66
CA ILE A 253 -9.41 -11.64 -18.54
C ILE A 253 -8.28 -11.36 -19.53
N ALA A 254 -8.46 -11.81 -20.78
CA ALA A 254 -7.47 -11.63 -21.84
C ALA A 254 -7.78 -10.38 -22.65
N THR A 255 -6.87 -9.39 -22.67
CA THR A 255 -7.05 -8.12 -23.38
C THR A 255 -5.73 -7.42 -23.66
N ASP A 256 -5.69 -6.49 -24.62
CA ASP A 256 -4.65 -5.47 -24.78
C ASP A 256 -5.11 -4.07 -24.29
N ASN A 257 -6.37 -3.93 -23.88
CA ASN A 257 -6.98 -2.69 -23.44
C ASN A 257 -6.93 -2.53 -21.90
N PHE A 258 -5.73 -2.33 -21.35
CA PHE A 258 -5.55 -2.09 -19.92
C PHE A 258 -6.23 -0.80 -19.42
N LEU A 259 -6.42 0.18 -20.31
CA LEU A 259 -7.16 1.39 -19.99
C LEU A 259 -8.58 1.08 -19.50
N GLU A 260 -9.28 0.15 -20.20
CA GLU A 260 -10.64 -0.23 -19.83
C GLU A 260 -10.67 -1.03 -18.52
N VAL A 261 -9.69 -1.92 -18.32
CA VAL A 261 -9.54 -2.64 -17.06
C VAL A 261 -9.43 -1.65 -15.89
N PHE A 262 -8.57 -0.62 -16.01
CA PHE A 262 -8.41 0.37 -14.94
C PHE A 262 -9.66 1.23 -14.74
N LYS A 263 -10.42 1.55 -15.79
CA LYS A 263 -11.69 2.27 -15.66
C LYS A 263 -12.72 1.45 -14.88
N ILE A 264 -12.91 0.16 -15.21
CA ILE A 264 -13.84 -0.73 -14.51
C ILE A 264 -13.45 -0.85 -13.04
N LEU A 265 -12.17 -1.06 -12.74
CA LEU A 265 -11.69 -1.07 -11.36
C LEU A 265 -11.92 0.27 -10.64
N ASN A 266 -11.92 1.38 -11.39
CA ASN A 266 -12.23 2.70 -10.85
C ASN A 266 -13.72 2.93 -10.58
N GLU A 267 -14.63 2.08 -11.05
CA GLU A 267 -16.05 2.13 -10.69
C GLU A 267 -16.32 1.58 -9.29
N ILE A 268 -15.42 0.73 -8.76
CA ILE A 268 -15.49 0.26 -7.37
C ILE A 268 -15.43 1.46 -6.44
N THR A 269 -16.43 1.64 -5.59
CA THR A 269 -16.48 2.73 -4.62
C THR A 269 -16.05 2.19 -3.25
N PRO A 270 -14.82 2.46 -2.80
CA PRO A 270 -14.41 2.09 -1.44
C PRO A 270 -15.11 3.00 -0.43
N GLY A 271 -15.52 2.47 0.71
CA GLY A 271 -16.09 3.27 1.79
C GLY A 271 -15.06 4.26 2.37
N ILE A 272 -13.86 3.79 2.64
CA ILE A 272 -12.74 4.58 3.19
C ILE A 272 -11.46 4.18 2.47
N SER A 273 -10.62 5.15 2.11
CA SER A 273 -9.36 4.85 1.41
C SER A 273 -8.40 4.04 2.28
N PRO A 274 -7.59 3.14 1.70
CA PRO A 274 -6.61 2.34 2.42
C PRO A 274 -5.65 3.17 3.28
N LYS A 275 -5.21 4.32 2.80
CA LYS A 275 -4.36 5.24 3.55
C LYS A 275 -5.03 5.69 4.85
N LYS A 276 -6.27 6.13 4.79
CA LYS A 276 -7.03 6.58 5.97
C LYS A 276 -7.26 5.44 6.97
N ILE A 277 -7.55 4.23 6.50
CA ILE A 277 -7.67 3.06 7.38
C ILE A 277 -6.33 2.76 8.07
N ARG A 278 -5.21 2.85 7.33
CA ARG A 278 -3.88 2.67 7.90
C ARG A 278 -3.59 3.70 9.00
N GLU A 279 -3.84 4.98 8.76
CA GLU A 279 -3.63 6.03 9.76
C GLU A 279 -4.52 5.81 10.99
N THR A 280 -5.77 5.39 10.81
CA THR A 280 -6.66 5.00 11.90
C THR A 280 -6.07 3.85 12.74
N LYS A 281 -5.58 2.78 12.09
CA LYS A 281 -4.94 1.64 12.79
C LYS A 281 -3.70 2.09 13.57
N LYS A 282 -2.89 3.01 13.04
CA LYS A 282 -1.74 3.59 13.77
C LYS A 282 -2.17 4.34 15.02
N ILE A 283 -3.22 5.16 14.93
CA ILE A 283 -3.75 5.93 16.05
C ILE A 283 -4.26 4.98 17.14
N VAL A 284 -5.07 3.98 16.77
CA VAL A 284 -5.58 2.99 17.72
C VAL A 284 -4.44 2.26 18.43
N LYS A 285 -3.43 1.79 17.67
CA LYS A 285 -2.25 1.15 18.25
C LYS A 285 -1.55 2.07 19.24
N LYS A 286 -1.31 3.34 18.88
CA LYS A 286 -0.68 4.31 19.76
C LYS A 286 -1.47 4.54 21.05
N ILE A 287 -2.79 4.62 20.97
CA ILE A 287 -3.66 4.76 22.15
C ILE A 287 -3.50 3.54 23.07
N VAL A 288 -3.51 2.32 22.52
CA VAL A 288 -3.35 1.09 23.30
C VAL A 288 -1.99 1.05 23.98
N ASP A 289 -0.92 1.39 23.26
CA ASP A 289 0.46 1.36 23.76
C ASP A 289 0.70 2.44 24.84
N GLU A 290 0.10 3.62 24.72
CA GLU A 290 0.29 4.75 25.64
C GLU A 290 -0.70 4.76 26.83
N SER A 291 -1.90 4.19 26.69
CA SER A 291 -2.92 4.16 27.74
C SER A 291 -2.49 3.35 28.98
N ALA A 292 -1.51 2.47 28.83
CA ALA A 292 -0.91 1.75 29.95
C ALA A 292 -0.09 2.65 30.91
N SER A 293 0.21 3.90 30.53
CA SER A 293 1.17 4.77 31.21
C SER A 293 0.58 6.02 31.87
N SER A 294 -0.70 6.38 31.67
CA SER A 294 -1.28 7.64 32.20
C SER A 294 -2.78 7.58 32.44
N PRO A 295 -3.24 7.99 33.66
CA PRO A 295 -4.66 7.96 34.05
C PRO A 295 -5.52 9.10 33.48
N GLU A 296 -4.96 10.12 32.87
CA GLU A 296 -5.69 11.31 32.38
C GLU A 296 -5.77 11.36 30.86
N ALA A 297 -6.62 10.55 30.26
CA ALA A 297 -6.90 10.62 28.84
C ALA A 297 -7.78 11.83 28.50
N LYS A 298 -7.28 12.77 27.70
CA LYS A 298 -8.12 13.79 27.04
C LYS A 298 -8.72 13.19 25.78
N SER A 299 -10.03 13.18 25.66
CA SER A 299 -10.71 12.74 24.45
C SER A 299 -10.67 13.84 23.37
N ILE A 300 -10.26 13.48 22.18
CA ILE A 300 -10.33 14.33 20.98
C ILE A 300 -11.24 13.63 19.96
N ILE A 301 -12.20 14.37 19.43
CA ILE A 301 -13.03 13.91 18.31
C ILE A 301 -12.37 14.37 17.03
N VAL A 302 -12.06 13.42 16.15
CA VAL A 302 -11.42 13.67 14.84
C VAL A 302 -12.28 13.09 13.75
N GLY A 303 -12.59 13.90 12.75
CA GLY A 303 -13.17 13.40 11.50
C GLY A 303 -12.17 12.53 10.75
N ILE A 304 -12.65 11.52 10.03
CA ILE A 304 -11.81 10.67 9.17
C ILE A 304 -11.02 11.53 8.17
N ASP A 305 -11.56 12.64 7.75
CA ASP A 305 -10.92 13.57 6.79
C ASP A 305 -9.80 14.41 7.42
N ASP A 306 -9.80 14.57 8.74
CA ASP A 306 -8.84 15.39 9.48
C ASP A 306 -7.70 14.56 10.13
N LEU A 307 -7.65 13.25 9.89
CA LEU A 307 -6.67 12.33 10.50
C LEU A 307 -5.21 12.70 10.18
N ASP A 308 -4.95 13.21 8.98
CA ASP A 308 -3.60 13.59 8.52
C ASP A 308 -3.05 14.80 9.28
N GLN A 309 -3.90 15.59 9.95
CA GLN A 309 -3.53 16.80 10.69
C GLN A 309 -3.35 16.56 12.18
N LEU A 310 -3.57 15.33 12.65
CA LEU A 310 -3.54 15.00 14.05
C LEU A 310 -2.11 14.89 14.59
N ASP A 311 -1.70 15.86 15.42
CA ASP A 311 -0.45 15.76 16.17
C ASP A 311 -0.66 14.98 17.49
N LEU A 312 -0.13 13.77 17.52
CA LEU A 312 -0.23 12.87 18.67
C LEU A 312 1.01 12.90 19.60
N SER A 313 1.92 13.83 19.39
CA SER A 313 3.28 13.73 19.95
C SER A 313 3.41 13.91 21.45
N ASN A 314 2.38 14.37 22.20
CA ASN A 314 2.61 14.74 23.61
C ASN A 314 1.43 14.64 24.60
N LYS A 315 0.36 13.86 24.37
CA LYS A 315 -0.78 13.81 25.30
C LYS A 315 -1.44 12.43 25.35
N PRO A 316 -1.86 11.92 26.51
CA PRO A 316 -2.73 10.76 26.61
C PRO A 316 -4.06 11.06 25.90
N LEU A 317 -4.46 10.22 24.96
CA LEU A 317 -5.50 10.53 24.01
C LEU A 317 -6.53 9.40 23.94
N ALA A 318 -7.81 9.72 24.09
CA ALA A 318 -8.92 8.90 23.61
C ALA A 318 -9.45 9.52 22.32
N VAL A 319 -9.51 8.74 21.25
CA VAL A 319 -9.97 9.22 19.94
C VAL A 319 -11.23 8.47 19.53
N ALA A 320 -12.29 9.19 19.18
CA ALA A 320 -13.45 8.63 18.50
C ALA A 320 -13.31 8.87 17.00
N ILE A 321 -13.39 7.79 16.21
CA ILE A 321 -13.20 7.80 14.77
C ILE A 321 -14.50 7.37 14.10
N GLY A 322 -14.97 8.17 13.13
CA GLY A 322 -16.20 7.88 12.38
C GLY A 322 -16.56 9.03 11.45
N TYR A 323 -17.70 8.90 10.80
CA TYR A 323 -18.27 10.05 10.09
C TYR A 323 -18.59 11.11 11.14
N LYS A 324 -18.15 12.34 10.87
CA LYS A 324 -18.18 13.46 11.83
C LYS A 324 -19.54 13.65 12.48
N GLU A 325 -20.60 13.63 11.68
CA GLU A 325 -21.98 13.77 12.18
C GLU A 325 -22.39 12.62 13.12
N SER A 326 -22.03 11.38 12.78
CA SER A 326 -22.34 10.20 13.60
C SER A 326 -21.56 10.18 14.91
N VAL A 327 -20.29 10.60 14.89
CA VAL A 327 -19.46 10.69 16.10
C VAL A 327 -19.95 11.82 17.00
N LEU A 328 -20.25 12.97 16.46
CA LEU A 328 -20.77 14.12 17.21
C LEU A 328 -22.15 13.83 17.81
N SER A 329 -23.03 13.12 17.09
CA SER A 329 -24.33 12.72 17.63
C SER A 329 -24.24 11.68 18.75
N SER A 330 -23.27 10.77 18.66
CA SER A 330 -23.09 9.71 19.65
C SER A 330 -22.32 10.14 20.92
N VAL A 331 -21.31 10.99 20.76
CA VAL A 331 -20.45 11.48 21.87
C VAL A 331 -20.90 12.85 22.40
N GLY A 332 -21.65 13.57 21.59
CA GLY A 332 -22.19 14.88 21.90
C GLY A 332 -21.23 16.04 21.62
N TYR A 333 -21.80 17.17 21.23
CA TYR A 333 -21.05 18.41 20.95
C TYR A 333 -20.36 19.01 22.18
N GLY A 334 -20.67 18.51 23.39
CA GLY A 334 -20.08 18.97 24.64
C GLY A 334 -18.57 18.84 24.70
N MET A 335 -17.98 17.96 23.89
CA MET A 335 -16.52 17.70 23.85
C MET A 335 -15.75 18.63 22.88
N LEU A 336 -16.44 19.45 22.09
CA LEU A 336 -15.77 20.39 21.20
C LEU A 336 -14.97 21.43 21.98
N SER A 337 -13.73 21.68 21.53
CA SER A 337 -12.91 22.77 22.04
C SER A 337 -13.41 24.12 21.53
N ASP A 338 -13.09 25.20 22.26
CA ASP A 338 -13.44 26.55 21.82
C ASP A 338 -12.79 26.89 20.47
N ASN A 339 -11.57 26.42 20.21
CA ASN A 339 -10.90 26.65 18.93
C ASN A 339 -11.68 26.06 17.75
N GLN A 340 -12.27 24.89 17.89
CA GLN A 340 -13.08 24.27 16.84
C GLN A 340 -14.37 25.06 16.59
N ILE A 341 -14.96 25.64 17.65
CA ILE A 341 -16.12 26.50 17.55
C ILE A 341 -15.76 27.82 16.83
N PHE A 342 -14.66 28.47 17.25
CA PHE A 342 -14.18 29.68 16.59
C PHE A 342 -13.80 29.45 15.12
N GLU A 343 -13.18 28.34 14.81
CA GLU A 343 -12.83 27.97 13.44
C GLU A 343 -14.08 27.82 12.57
N ASP A 344 -15.11 27.14 13.09
CA ASP A 344 -16.38 27.01 12.36
C ASP A 344 -17.12 28.34 12.20
N ILE A 345 -17.03 29.22 13.18
CA ILE A 345 -17.62 30.56 13.11
C ILE A 345 -16.93 31.41 12.04
N LEU A 346 -15.61 31.33 11.96
CA LEU A 346 -14.83 32.13 11.03
C LEU A 346 -14.90 31.63 9.60
N TYR A 347 -14.90 30.31 9.41
CA TYR A 347 -14.73 29.70 8.08
C TYR A 347 -15.96 28.92 7.60
N ASP A 348 -16.98 28.72 8.45
CA ASP A 348 -18.20 27.94 8.15
C ASP A 348 -17.91 26.55 7.53
N ASN A 349 -16.88 25.86 8.06
CA ASN A 349 -16.27 24.68 7.43
C ASN A 349 -16.51 23.36 8.18
N LYS A 350 -17.23 23.38 9.33
CA LYS A 350 -17.40 22.18 10.16
C LYS A 350 -18.80 21.57 10.06
N ASN A 351 -19.77 22.28 9.48
CA ASN A 351 -21.17 21.84 9.33
C ASN A 351 -21.79 21.28 10.62
N PHE A 352 -21.53 21.94 11.75
CA PHE A 352 -22.12 21.54 13.03
C PHE A 352 -23.63 21.72 13.03
N ASN A 353 -24.35 20.72 13.59
CA ASN A 353 -25.81 20.83 13.76
C ASN A 353 -26.12 21.90 14.82
N PRO A 354 -26.81 23.01 14.44
CA PRO A 354 -27.05 24.12 15.36
C PRO A 354 -27.89 23.75 16.58
N THR A 355 -28.91 22.91 16.41
CA THR A 355 -29.76 22.44 17.49
C THR A 355 -29.02 21.62 18.50
N GLU A 356 -28.22 20.65 18.06
CA GLU A 356 -27.41 19.82 18.95
C GLU A 356 -26.28 20.59 19.62
N MET A 357 -25.66 21.57 18.96
CA MET A 357 -24.70 22.49 19.57
C MET A 357 -25.32 23.24 20.77
N CYS A 358 -26.54 23.77 20.59
CA CYS A 358 -27.23 24.44 21.67
C CYS A 358 -27.65 23.49 22.80
N MET A 359 -28.08 22.27 22.49
CA MET A 359 -28.54 21.29 23.46
C MET A 359 -27.40 20.63 24.27
N SER A 360 -26.20 20.52 23.69
CA SER A 360 -25.09 19.85 24.37
C SER A 360 -23.96 20.80 24.75
N ARG A 361 -23.31 21.47 23.80
CA ARG A 361 -22.12 22.29 24.06
C ARG A 361 -22.42 23.57 24.82
N PHE A 362 -23.54 24.24 24.50
CA PHE A 362 -23.92 25.51 25.11
C PHE A 362 -24.88 25.39 26.28
N LYS A 363 -25.43 24.20 26.54
CA LYS A 363 -26.38 23.98 27.65
C LYS A 363 -25.84 24.36 29.01
N SER A 364 -24.52 24.18 29.22
CA SER A 364 -23.84 24.40 30.50
C SER A 364 -22.69 25.41 30.40
N ILE A 365 -22.73 26.29 29.39
CA ILE A 365 -21.66 27.29 29.23
C ILE A 365 -21.63 28.28 30.38
N PRO A 366 -20.49 28.54 31.05
CA PRO A 366 -20.39 29.54 32.09
C PRO A 366 -20.71 30.94 31.54
N THR A 367 -21.51 31.73 32.25
CA THR A 367 -21.87 33.10 31.84
C THR A 367 -20.70 34.06 31.71
N THR A 368 -19.56 33.70 32.31
CA THR A 368 -18.31 34.47 32.21
C THR A 368 -17.47 34.15 30.96
N ARG A 369 -17.88 33.15 30.19
CA ARG A 369 -17.12 32.70 29.01
C ARG A 369 -17.70 33.34 27.76
N LEU A 370 -16.86 34.02 26.99
CA LEU A 370 -17.26 34.67 25.75
C LEU A 370 -17.08 33.68 24.56
N LEU A 371 -18.19 33.10 24.12
CA LEU A 371 -18.24 32.29 22.88
C LEU A 371 -19.37 32.84 22.00
N PRO A 372 -19.15 33.01 20.71
CA PRO A 372 -20.17 33.54 19.80
C PRO A 372 -21.21 32.48 19.45
N VAL A 373 -22.16 32.26 20.33
CA VAL A 373 -23.23 31.23 20.20
C VAL A 373 -24.33 31.62 19.22
N TYR A 374 -24.43 32.89 18.82
CA TYR A 374 -25.52 33.41 18.00
C TYR A 374 -25.64 32.73 16.64
N LYS A 375 -24.49 32.38 16.02
CA LYS A 375 -24.46 31.61 14.74
C LYS A 375 -25.31 30.33 14.80
N TYR A 376 -25.17 29.59 15.88
CA TYR A 376 -25.88 28.32 16.07
C TYR A 376 -27.30 28.54 16.60
N PHE A 377 -27.45 29.43 17.54
CA PHE A 377 -28.77 29.71 18.13
C PHE A 377 -29.74 30.23 17.09
N SER A 378 -29.35 31.18 16.24
CA SER A 378 -30.22 31.74 15.19
C SER A 378 -30.68 30.73 14.14
N LYS A 379 -29.91 29.65 13.96
CA LYS A 379 -30.22 28.55 13.02
C LYS A 379 -30.83 27.34 13.73
N SER A 380 -30.95 27.34 15.06
CA SER A 380 -31.51 26.24 15.83
C SER A 380 -33.02 26.36 15.96
N GLU A 381 -33.74 25.24 16.08
CA GLU A 381 -35.16 25.17 16.34
C GLU A 381 -35.48 25.24 17.86
N ILE A 382 -34.49 25.63 18.70
CA ILE A 382 -34.63 25.62 20.15
C ILE A 382 -35.18 26.98 20.65
N THR A 383 -36.22 26.89 21.43
CA THR A 383 -36.65 28.00 22.30
C THR A 383 -36.17 27.71 23.72
N PRO A 384 -35.13 28.41 24.21
CA PRO A 384 -34.64 28.14 25.56
C PRO A 384 -35.69 28.43 26.60
N SER A 385 -35.93 27.48 27.51
CA SER A 385 -36.89 27.71 28.62
C SER A 385 -36.48 28.89 29.47
N GLU A 386 -37.45 29.56 30.04
CA GLU A 386 -37.21 30.65 30.97
C GLU A 386 -36.33 30.20 32.15
N GLY A 387 -35.30 30.98 32.49
CA GLY A 387 -34.35 30.66 33.56
C GLY A 387 -33.27 29.66 33.20
N SER A 388 -33.25 29.09 32.00
CA SER A 388 -32.17 28.19 31.53
C SER A 388 -30.84 28.93 31.40
N HIS A 389 -29.74 28.19 31.59
CA HIS A 389 -28.39 28.74 31.44
C HIS A 389 -28.15 29.32 30.05
N LEU A 390 -28.63 28.67 29.03
CA LEU A 390 -28.48 29.12 27.64
C LEU A 390 -29.24 30.44 27.40
N ARG A 391 -30.45 30.59 27.98
CA ARG A 391 -31.23 31.84 27.87
C ARG A 391 -30.54 33.01 28.58
N LYS A 392 -30.07 32.80 29.81
CA LYS A 392 -29.27 33.80 30.56
C LYS A 392 -28.01 34.17 29.82
N TYR A 393 -27.34 33.19 29.18
CA TYR A 393 -26.14 33.46 28.41
C TYR A 393 -26.46 34.34 27.19
N ILE A 394 -27.51 34.04 26.42
CA ILE A 394 -27.93 34.81 25.28
C ILE A 394 -28.35 36.24 25.67
N GLU A 395 -29.14 36.37 26.74
CA GLU A 395 -29.57 37.68 27.26
C GLU A 395 -28.38 38.54 27.69
N ASN A 396 -27.36 37.97 28.30
CA ASN A 396 -26.16 38.68 28.75
C ASN A 396 -25.17 39.01 27.61
N HIS A 397 -25.26 38.37 26.44
CA HIS A 397 -24.33 38.51 25.34
C HIS A 397 -25.01 38.84 24.02
N ASN A 398 -26.16 39.52 24.08
CA ASN A 398 -27.03 39.82 22.93
C ASN A 398 -26.41 40.80 21.92
N SER A 399 -25.20 41.27 22.16
CA SER A 399 -24.48 42.22 21.29
C SER A 399 -23.24 41.64 20.61
N ILE A 400 -23.05 40.32 20.65
CA ILE A 400 -21.90 39.68 20.02
C ILE A 400 -22.38 38.71 18.95
#